data_b53d90c4694464123a66fa96f737e5a5
#
_entry.id   b53d90c4694464123a66fa96f737e5a5
#
_cell.length_a   1.000
_cell.length_b   1.000
_cell.length_c   1.000
_cell.angle_alpha   90.00
_cell.angle_beta   90.00
_cell.angle_gamma   90.00
#
_symmetry.space_group_name_H-M   'P 1'
#
loop_
_entity.id
_entity.type
_entity.pdbx_description
1 polymer ?
#
loop_
_entity_poly.entity_id
_entity_poly.type
_entity_poly.pdbx_seq_one_letter_code
_entity_poly.pdbx_strand_id
1 'polypeptide(L)'
;MSTLQIQHFLDTDSETYSYVVSNGQGTKAAIIDPVLDYDPKSGRTRTDFADSMIAYIRKEQLTVEWILETHAHADHLSSAHYLREQVGGKIAIGEKITQVQGVFKKVFNLDDELATDGRQFDYLFKDGEYFQIGELTAQVLLVAGHTPADVAYVIEDAMFVGDTLFMPDVGTARCDFPQGDARVLYQSIQRILDFPNDTRLFM
;
A
#
# COMPACT_ATOMS: atom_id res chain seq x y z
N MET A 1 -0.72 18.56 19.75
CA MET A 1 -0.34 18.16 18.38
C MET A 1 -0.33 16.65 18.38
N SER A 2 -1.10 16.03 17.51
CA SER A 2 -1.08 14.58 17.30
C SER A 2 0.32 14.22 16.76
N THR A 3 0.96 13.22 17.33
CA THR A 3 2.29 12.81 16.88
C THR A 3 2.14 11.54 16.09
N LEU A 4 2.31 11.62 14.76
CA LEU A 4 2.30 10.46 13.90
C LEU A 4 3.35 9.44 14.37
N GLN A 5 2.90 8.24 14.69
CA GLN A 5 3.74 7.09 15.02
C GLN A 5 3.70 6.10 13.86
N ILE A 6 4.87 5.65 13.45
CA ILE A 6 5.05 4.72 12.33
C ILE A 6 5.87 3.55 12.85
N GLN A 7 5.28 2.36 12.82
CA GLN A 7 6.00 1.11 13.04
C GLN A 7 6.17 0.42 11.70
N HIS A 8 7.42 0.19 11.30
CA HIS A 8 7.74 -0.58 10.10
C HIS A 8 7.99 -2.05 10.44
N PHE A 9 7.72 -2.91 9.49
CA PHE A 9 7.98 -4.35 9.49
C PHE A 9 8.66 -4.69 8.17
N LEU A 10 9.80 -5.36 8.22
CA LEU A 10 10.52 -5.80 7.03
C LEU A 10 10.25 -7.29 6.81
N ASP A 11 9.64 -7.61 5.67
CA ASP A 11 9.66 -8.98 5.16
C ASP A 11 10.98 -9.22 4.40
N THR A 12 11.78 -10.15 4.90
CA THR A 12 13.13 -10.41 4.36
C THR A 12 13.10 -11.28 3.10
N ASP A 13 11.99 -11.96 2.83
CA ASP A 13 11.86 -12.83 1.68
C ASP A 13 11.53 -12.04 0.40
N SER A 14 10.67 -11.01 0.52
CA SER A 14 10.33 -10.08 -0.57
C SER A 14 11.12 -8.76 -0.52
N GLU A 15 11.89 -8.52 0.56
CA GLU A 15 12.60 -7.25 0.83
C GLU A 15 11.65 -6.04 0.91
N THR A 16 10.38 -6.28 1.27
CA THR A 16 9.32 -5.27 1.33
C THR A 16 9.08 -4.77 2.76
N TYR A 17 8.83 -3.49 2.90
CA TYR A 17 8.36 -2.90 4.14
C TYR A 17 6.83 -2.79 4.16
N SER A 18 6.23 -3.28 5.26
CA SER A 18 4.85 -2.97 5.65
C SER A 18 4.84 -2.01 6.83
N TYR A 19 3.79 -1.21 6.96
CA TYR A 19 3.73 -0.19 8.00
C TYR A 19 2.43 -0.27 8.80
N VAL A 20 2.51 0.06 10.10
CA VAL A 20 1.36 0.40 10.93
C VAL A 20 1.52 1.85 11.36
N VAL A 21 0.55 2.70 11.01
CA VAL A 21 0.55 4.13 11.32
C VAL A 21 -0.58 4.46 12.29
N SER A 22 -0.31 5.29 13.29
CA SER A 22 -1.29 5.68 14.31
C SER A 22 -0.93 7.01 14.95
N ASN A 23 -1.83 7.53 15.79
CA ASN A 23 -1.59 8.71 16.64
C ASN A 23 -1.17 8.32 18.08
N GLY A 24 -0.65 7.10 18.26
CA GLY A 24 -0.20 6.59 19.54
C GLY A 24 -1.07 5.47 20.10
N GLN A 25 -0.69 4.97 21.28
CA GLN A 25 -1.35 3.85 21.92
C GLN A 25 -2.84 4.09 22.16
N GLY A 26 -3.67 3.07 21.89
CA GLY A 26 -5.12 3.12 22.09
C GLY A 26 -5.89 3.92 21.05
N THR A 27 -5.23 4.40 19.99
CA THR A 27 -5.86 5.22 18.95
C THR A 27 -6.26 4.41 17.71
N LYS A 28 -6.77 5.12 16.70
CA LYS A 28 -7.03 4.56 15.37
C LYS A 28 -5.73 4.37 14.61
N ALA A 29 -5.72 3.37 13.72
CA ALA A 29 -4.55 3.03 12.92
C ALA A 29 -4.91 2.68 11.49
N ALA A 30 -3.92 2.78 10.60
CA ALA A 30 -3.94 2.15 9.29
C ALA A 30 -2.74 1.21 9.13
N ILE A 31 -2.93 0.18 8.33
CA ILE A 31 -1.88 -0.73 7.85
C ILE A 31 -1.60 -0.39 6.40
N ILE A 32 -0.35 -0.39 5.95
CA ILE A 32 0.05 -0.07 4.58
C ILE A 32 0.89 -1.22 4.03
N ASP A 33 0.53 -1.70 2.83
CA ASP A 33 1.18 -2.74 2.05
C ASP A 33 1.54 -4.00 2.86
N PRO A 34 0.54 -4.69 3.41
CA PRO A 34 0.78 -5.84 4.29
C PRO A 34 1.17 -7.09 3.49
N VAL A 35 2.38 -7.60 3.71
CA VAL A 35 2.88 -8.82 3.06
C VAL A 35 2.22 -10.08 3.63
N LEU A 36 1.94 -11.05 2.77
CA LEU A 36 1.61 -12.44 3.12
C LEU A 36 2.81 -13.33 2.79
N ASP A 37 3.33 -14.03 3.78
CA ASP A 37 4.44 -14.96 3.59
C ASP A 37 4.13 -15.98 2.49
N TYR A 38 5.05 -16.14 1.54
CA TYR A 38 4.92 -17.05 0.42
C TYR A 38 6.22 -17.76 0.10
N ASP A 39 6.19 -19.08 0.08
CA ASP A 39 7.31 -19.89 -0.41
C ASP A 39 7.07 -20.29 -1.87
N PRO A 40 7.79 -19.68 -2.83
CA PRO A 40 7.60 -19.93 -4.26
C PRO A 40 8.00 -21.35 -4.68
N LYS A 41 8.81 -22.05 -3.88
CA LYS A 41 9.23 -23.42 -4.18
C LYS A 41 8.16 -24.44 -3.86
N SER A 42 7.45 -24.24 -2.75
CA SER A 42 6.36 -25.14 -2.32
C SER A 42 4.97 -24.63 -2.70
N GLY A 43 4.83 -23.37 -3.10
CA GLY A 43 3.56 -22.71 -3.37
C GLY A 43 2.70 -22.49 -2.11
N ARG A 44 3.33 -22.50 -0.92
CA ARG A 44 2.62 -22.37 0.35
C ARG A 44 2.67 -20.95 0.89
N THR A 45 1.57 -20.53 1.48
CA THR A 45 1.47 -19.30 2.25
C THR A 45 1.56 -19.58 3.76
N ARG A 46 1.99 -18.59 4.53
CA ARG A 46 1.97 -18.56 5.99
C ARG A 46 1.49 -17.19 6.43
N THR A 47 1.29 -16.99 7.73
CA THR A 47 0.81 -15.73 8.30
C THR A 47 1.74 -15.16 9.37
N ASP A 48 2.95 -15.73 9.50
CA ASP A 48 3.90 -15.37 10.57
C ASP A 48 4.22 -13.86 10.55
N PHE A 49 4.43 -13.29 9.36
CA PHE A 49 4.68 -11.86 9.19
C PHE A 49 3.46 -11.02 9.58
N ALA A 50 2.28 -11.34 9.06
CA ALA A 50 1.02 -10.66 9.40
C ALA A 50 0.69 -10.79 10.90
N ASP A 51 0.97 -11.96 11.51
CA ASP A 51 0.77 -12.19 12.94
C ASP A 51 1.66 -11.29 13.80
N SER A 52 2.86 -10.94 13.34
CA SER A 52 3.74 -9.96 14.00
C SER A 52 3.10 -8.56 14.05
N MET A 53 2.44 -8.13 12.95
CA MET A 53 1.70 -6.88 12.89
C MET A 53 0.48 -6.92 13.83
N ILE A 54 -0.27 -8.03 13.85
CA ILE A 54 -1.41 -8.24 14.76
C ILE A 54 -0.95 -8.15 16.22
N ALA A 55 0.18 -8.77 16.56
CA ALA A 55 0.74 -8.71 17.91
C ALA A 55 1.06 -7.27 18.34
N TYR A 56 1.66 -6.48 17.44
CA TYR A 56 1.92 -5.06 17.67
C TYR A 56 0.62 -4.27 17.87
N ILE A 57 -0.36 -4.42 16.97
CA ILE A 57 -1.66 -3.75 17.02
C ILE A 57 -2.37 -4.03 18.35
N ARG A 58 -2.38 -5.29 18.79
CA ARG A 58 -2.98 -5.70 20.07
C ARG A 58 -2.21 -5.15 21.27
N LYS A 59 -0.88 -5.19 21.25
CA LYS A 59 -0.02 -4.66 22.31
C LYS A 59 -0.25 -3.15 22.50
N GLU A 60 -0.30 -2.40 21.40
CA GLU A 60 -0.53 -0.94 21.43
C GLU A 60 -2.02 -0.57 21.54
N GLN A 61 -2.93 -1.58 21.65
CA GLN A 61 -4.38 -1.39 21.76
C GLN A 61 -4.98 -0.57 20.61
N LEU A 62 -4.41 -0.69 19.41
CA LEU A 62 -4.86 0.06 18.23
C LEU A 62 -6.17 -0.50 17.68
N THR A 63 -6.98 0.39 17.10
CA THR A 63 -8.18 0.04 16.33
C THR A 63 -7.91 0.31 14.86
N VAL A 64 -7.80 -0.71 14.05
CA VAL A 64 -7.54 -0.56 12.60
C VAL A 64 -8.79 -0.03 11.90
N GLU A 65 -8.66 1.09 11.19
CA GLU A 65 -9.71 1.67 10.34
C GLU A 65 -9.48 1.35 8.87
N TRP A 66 -8.21 1.32 8.45
CA TRP A 66 -7.82 1.11 7.07
C TRP A 66 -6.72 0.07 6.93
N ILE A 67 -6.80 -0.70 5.86
CA ILE A 67 -5.73 -1.53 5.32
C ILE A 67 -5.55 -1.03 3.89
N LEU A 68 -4.42 -0.38 3.64
CA LEU A 68 -4.14 0.40 2.44
C LEU A 68 -3.13 -0.35 1.57
N GLU A 69 -3.41 -0.44 0.28
CA GLU A 69 -2.48 -0.93 -0.73
C GLU A 69 -2.03 0.25 -1.59
N THR A 70 -0.74 0.44 -1.80
CA THR A 70 -0.22 1.46 -2.72
C THR A 70 -0.47 1.07 -4.17
N HIS A 71 -0.38 -0.21 -4.48
CA HIS A 71 -0.62 -0.75 -5.82
C HIS A 71 -0.95 -2.27 -5.76
N ALA A 72 -1.12 -2.91 -6.91
CA ALA A 72 -1.17 -4.36 -7.01
C ALA A 72 0.27 -4.90 -7.11
N HIS A 73 0.76 -5.46 -6.02
CA HIS A 73 2.12 -5.96 -5.90
C HIS A 73 2.38 -7.18 -6.78
N ALA A 74 3.58 -7.28 -7.34
CA ALA A 74 4.00 -8.41 -8.16
C ALA A 74 5.08 -9.28 -7.49
N ASP A 75 5.73 -8.74 -6.50
CA ASP A 75 6.84 -9.32 -5.74
C ASP A 75 6.38 -10.11 -4.52
N HIS A 76 5.19 -9.79 -3.98
CA HIS A 76 4.60 -10.48 -2.84
C HIS A 76 3.06 -10.58 -2.94
N LEU A 77 2.49 -11.45 -2.13
CA LEU A 77 1.05 -11.53 -1.90
C LEU A 77 0.65 -10.60 -0.77
N SER A 78 -0.58 -10.07 -0.82
CA SER A 78 -1.13 -9.24 0.26
C SER A 78 -1.82 -10.09 1.34
N SER A 79 -1.54 -9.77 2.61
CA SER A 79 -2.25 -10.31 3.77
C SER A 79 -3.46 -9.47 4.20
N ALA A 80 -3.87 -8.47 3.43
CA ALA A 80 -4.94 -7.54 3.79
C ALA A 80 -6.25 -8.25 4.18
N HIS A 81 -6.64 -9.29 3.46
CA HIS A 81 -7.85 -10.04 3.77
C HIS A 81 -7.74 -10.76 5.13
N TYR A 82 -6.62 -11.43 5.38
CA TYR A 82 -6.37 -12.07 6.67
C TYR A 82 -6.36 -11.07 7.83
N LEU A 83 -5.66 -9.94 7.66
CA LEU A 83 -5.62 -8.88 8.67
C LEU A 83 -7.01 -8.31 8.96
N ARG A 84 -7.83 -8.07 7.93
CA ARG A 84 -9.22 -7.62 8.10
C ARG A 84 -10.04 -8.57 8.97
N GLU A 85 -9.87 -9.88 8.81
CA GLU A 85 -10.55 -10.89 9.64
C GLU A 85 -10.07 -10.87 11.09
N GLN A 86 -8.80 -10.55 11.34
CA GLN A 86 -8.18 -10.61 12.67
C GLN A 86 -8.32 -9.31 13.49
N VAL A 87 -8.24 -8.14 12.82
CA VAL A 87 -8.16 -6.83 13.47
C VAL A 87 -9.17 -5.81 12.93
N GLY A 88 -9.97 -6.19 11.94
CA GLY A 88 -10.93 -5.29 11.29
C GLY A 88 -10.27 -4.35 10.29
N GLY A 89 -10.97 -3.26 9.98
CA GLY A 89 -10.54 -2.26 9.01
C GLY A 89 -11.13 -2.46 7.61
N LYS A 90 -11.06 -1.42 6.79
CA LYS A 90 -11.49 -1.43 5.39
C LYS A 90 -10.27 -1.58 4.49
N ILE A 91 -10.32 -2.51 3.54
CA ILE A 91 -9.29 -2.66 2.53
C ILE A 91 -9.53 -1.62 1.44
N ALA A 92 -8.50 -0.81 1.12
CA ALA A 92 -8.63 0.25 0.14
C ALA A 92 -7.37 0.39 -0.73
N ILE A 93 -7.58 0.88 -1.96
CA ILE A 93 -6.54 1.09 -2.98
C ILE A 93 -6.97 2.26 -3.88
N GLY A 94 -6.09 2.72 -4.79
CA GLY A 94 -6.45 3.71 -5.81
C GLY A 94 -7.49 3.19 -6.82
N GLU A 95 -8.43 4.05 -7.26
CA GLU A 95 -9.52 3.67 -8.18
C GLU A 95 -9.03 3.12 -9.53
N LYS A 96 -7.81 3.45 -9.93
CA LYS A 96 -7.20 2.96 -11.17
C LYS A 96 -6.87 1.47 -11.16
N ILE A 97 -7.01 0.79 -10.01
CA ILE A 97 -6.87 -0.67 -9.91
C ILE A 97 -7.75 -1.40 -10.93
N THR A 98 -8.91 -0.83 -11.28
CA THR A 98 -9.81 -1.39 -12.29
C THR A 98 -9.15 -1.53 -13.66
N GLN A 99 -8.17 -0.66 -14.00
CA GLN A 99 -7.40 -0.77 -15.23
C GLN A 99 -6.43 -1.95 -15.16
N VAL A 100 -5.71 -2.10 -14.04
CA VAL A 100 -4.82 -3.24 -13.77
C VAL A 100 -5.59 -4.55 -13.85
N GLN A 101 -6.74 -4.64 -13.18
CA GLN A 101 -7.62 -5.81 -13.24
C GLN A 101 -8.03 -6.15 -14.69
N GLY A 102 -8.39 -5.12 -15.48
CA GLY A 102 -8.77 -5.29 -16.89
C GLY A 102 -7.63 -5.83 -17.76
N VAL A 103 -6.39 -5.46 -17.47
CA VAL A 103 -5.19 -5.96 -18.17
C VAL A 103 -4.92 -7.41 -17.76
N PHE A 104 -4.79 -7.68 -16.45
CA PHE A 104 -4.43 -9.01 -15.97
C PHE A 104 -5.51 -10.06 -16.20
N LYS A 105 -6.78 -9.66 -16.19
CA LYS A 105 -7.88 -10.52 -16.64
C LYS A 105 -7.60 -11.12 -18.02
N LYS A 106 -7.12 -10.31 -18.97
CA LYS A 106 -6.78 -10.75 -20.33
C LYS A 106 -5.48 -11.56 -20.36
N VAL A 107 -4.44 -11.08 -19.66
CA VAL A 107 -3.11 -11.74 -19.63
C VAL A 107 -3.22 -13.16 -19.09
N PHE A 108 -4.00 -13.35 -18.02
CA PHE A 108 -4.17 -14.65 -17.36
C PHE A 108 -5.40 -15.44 -17.85
N ASN A 109 -6.14 -14.92 -18.84
CA ASN A 109 -7.35 -15.55 -19.39
C ASN A 109 -8.39 -15.90 -18.29
N LEU A 110 -8.67 -14.94 -17.42
CA LEU A 110 -9.53 -15.14 -16.24
C LEU A 110 -11.02 -14.81 -16.50
N ASP A 111 -11.45 -14.72 -17.73
CA ASP A 111 -12.81 -14.42 -18.22
C ASP A 111 -13.83 -14.00 -17.14
N ASP A 112 -14.65 -14.91 -16.61
CA ASP A 112 -15.66 -14.60 -15.60
C ASP A 112 -15.16 -14.71 -14.15
N GLU A 113 -13.93 -15.18 -13.93
CA GLU A 113 -13.38 -15.41 -12.60
C GLU A 113 -12.91 -14.12 -11.92
N LEU A 114 -12.45 -13.13 -12.72
CA LEU A 114 -11.98 -11.84 -12.20
C LEU A 114 -12.94 -10.70 -12.55
N ALA A 115 -13.60 -10.14 -11.55
CA ALA A 115 -14.32 -8.87 -11.70
C ALA A 115 -13.32 -7.70 -11.79
N THR A 116 -13.56 -6.75 -12.70
CA THR A 116 -12.68 -5.62 -13.00
C THR A 116 -13.26 -4.28 -12.54
N ASP A 117 -14.10 -4.30 -11.54
CA ASP A 117 -14.80 -3.14 -10.98
C ASP A 117 -14.31 -2.74 -9.56
N GLY A 118 -13.22 -3.37 -9.11
CA GLY A 118 -12.63 -3.08 -7.82
C GLY A 118 -13.38 -3.61 -6.61
N ARG A 119 -14.43 -4.44 -6.81
CA ARG A 119 -15.28 -5.00 -5.72
C ARG A 119 -14.52 -5.83 -4.68
N GLN A 120 -13.27 -6.18 -4.93
CA GLN A 120 -12.38 -6.87 -4.00
C GLN A 120 -11.94 -5.96 -2.85
N PHE A 121 -12.07 -4.65 -3.02
CA PHE A 121 -11.72 -3.61 -2.07
C PHE A 121 -12.99 -2.96 -1.50
N ASP A 122 -12.93 -2.57 -0.23
CA ASP A 122 -14.06 -1.89 0.43
C ASP A 122 -14.15 -0.41 0.01
N TYR A 123 -13.02 0.16 -0.46
CA TYR A 123 -12.97 1.54 -0.94
C TYR A 123 -11.94 1.74 -2.05
N LEU A 124 -12.28 2.60 -3.02
CA LEU A 124 -11.41 3.00 -4.12
C LEU A 124 -11.15 4.51 -4.05
N PHE A 125 -9.93 4.88 -3.70
CA PHE A 125 -9.54 6.28 -3.56
C PHE A 125 -9.31 6.96 -4.90
N LYS A 126 -9.71 8.24 -4.98
CA LYS A 126 -9.41 9.13 -6.11
C LYS A 126 -8.14 9.93 -5.85
N ASP A 127 -7.50 10.39 -6.93
CA ASP A 127 -6.37 11.30 -6.83
C ASP A 127 -6.75 12.59 -6.09
N GLY A 128 -5.90 12.98 -5.14
CA GLY A 128 -6.08 14.18 -4.30
C GLY A 128 -7.12 14.03 -3.18
N GLU A 129 -7.74 12.87 -3.03
CA GLU A 129 -8.76 12.62 -2.01
C GLU A 129 -8.16 12.64 -0.60
N TYR A 130 -8.90 13.25 0.35
CA TYR A 130 -8.55 13.27 1.76
C TYR A 130 -9.40 12.27 2.54
N PHE A 131 -8.79 11.61 3.53
CA PHE A 131 -9.47 10.73 4.48
C PHE A 131 -8.86 10.85 5.88
N GLN A 132 -9.47 10.20 6.87
CA GLN A 132 -9.02 10.26 8.25
C GLN A 132 -8.56 8.88 8.73
N ILE A 133 -7.55 8.87 9.59
CA ILE A 133 -7.12 7.74 10.40
C ILE A 133 -7.22 8.23 11.86
N GLY A 134 -8.41 8.10 12.46
CA GLY A 134 -8.70 8.78 13.72
C GLY A 134 -8.57 10.29 13.60
N GLU A 135 -7.59 10.89 14.29
CA GLU A 135 -7.30 12.32 14.25
C GLU A 135 -6.24 12.70 13.18
N LEU A 136 -5.58 11.73 12.55
CA LEU A 136 -4.60 11.98 11.50
C LEU A 136 -5.31 12.26 10.18
N THR A 137 -4.88 13.32 9.48
CA THR A 137 -5.34 13.61 8.14
C THR A 137 -4.42 12.94 7.12
N ALA A 138 -5.01 12.21 6.19
CA ALA A 138 -4.32 11.57 5.11
C ALA A 138 -4.83 12.06 3.75
N GLN A 139 -3.93 12.12 2.77
CA GLN A 139 -4.23 12.43 1.37
C GLN A 139 -3.68 11.35 0.46
N VAL A 140 -4.46 11.01 -0.58
CA VAL A 140 -4.04 10.08 -1.63
C VAL A 140 -3.49 10.85 -2.82
N LEU A 141 -2.34 10.45 -3.33
CA LEU A 141 -1.76 10.98 -4.56
C LEU A 141 -1.64 9.86 -5.58
N LEU A 142 -2.19 10.05 -6.78
CA LEU A 142 -1.89 9.16 -7.90
C LEU A 142 -0.44 9.39 -8.33
N VAL A 143 0.38 8.36 -8.26
CA VAL A 143 1.81 8.37 -8.61
C VAL A 143 2.14 7.29 -9.62
N ALA A 144 1.25 7.14 -10.60
CA ALA A 144 1.34 6.12 -11.65
C ALA A 144 2.68 6.14 -12.40
N GLY A 145 3.01 5.00 -13.00
CA GLY A 145 4.19 4.86 -13.87
C GLY A 145 4.86 3.50 -13.76
N HIS A 146 5.02 2.96 -12.58
CA HIS A 146 5.35 1.54 -12.36
C HIS A 146 4.16 0.68 -12.80
N THR A 147 2.97 0.96 -12.22
CA THR A 147 1.68 0.54 -12.75
C THR A 147 0.81 1.77 -13.09
N PRO A 148 -0.31 1.62 -13.81
CA PRO A 148 -1.22 2.74 -14.03
C PRO A 148 -1.99 3.17 -12.78
N ALA A 149 -1.93 2.40 -11.69
CA ALA A 149 -2.78 2.53 -10.51
C ALA A 149 -2.04 2.90 -9.22
N ASP A 150 -0.71 3.11 -9.29
CA ASP A 150 0.08 3.41 -8.09
C ASP A 150 -0.41 4.67 -7.40
N VAL A 151 -0.56 4.60 -6.09
CA VAL A 151 -0.87 5.74 -5.24
C VAL A 151 0.15 5.86 -4.11
N ALA A 152 0.42 7.09 -3.68
CA ALA A 152 1.12 7.37 -2.44
C ALA A 152 0.12 7.87 -1.39
N TYR A 153 0.36 7.53 -0.14
CA TYR A 153 -0.40 8.03 1.00
C TYR A 153 0.41 9.06 1.77
N VAL A 154 -0.05 10.31 1.77
CA VAL A 154 0.53 11.39 2.56
C VAL A 154 -0.22 11.46 3.88
N ILE A 155 0.48 11.24 4.99
CA ILE A 155 -0.09 11.25 6.34
C ILE A 155 0.75 12.19 7.19
N GLU A 156 0.20 13.38 7.51
CA GLU A 156 0.91 14.46 8.21
C GLU A 156 2.22 14.83 7.48
N ASP A 157 3.39 14.58 8.07
CA ASP A 157 4.73 14.84 7.51
C ASP A 157 5.37 13.63 6.80
N ALA A 158 4.64 12.51 6.70
CA ALA A 158 5.12 11.27 6.11
C ALA A 158 4.42 10.95 4.79
N MET A 159 5.14 10.39 3.83
CA MET A 159 4.60 9.92 2.56
C MET A 159 5.06 8.48 2.30
N PHE A 160 4.10 7.59 2.09
CA PHE A 160 4.31 6.17 1.74
C PHE A 160 4.17 6.04 0.24
N VAL A 161 5.28 5.83 -0.47
CA VAL A 161 5.37 5.99 -1.92
C VAL A 161 5.29 4.69 -2.71
N GLY A 162 5.25 3.55 -2.02
CA GLY A 162 5.29 2.23 -2.67
C GLY A 162 6.48 2.14 -3.64
N ASP A 163 6.26 1.50 -4.79
CA ASP A 163 7.29 1.30 -5.80
C ASP A 163 7.57 2.52 -6.70
N THR A 164 7.06 3.70 -6.38
CA THR A 164 7.33 4.90 -7.20
C THR A 164 8.75 5.40 -7.04
N LEU A 165 9.28 5.37 -5.82
CA LEU A 165 10.62 5.88 -5.48
C LEU A 165 11.24 5.01 -4.41
N PHE A 166 12.50 4.64 -4.59
CA PHE A 166 13.30 3.86 -3.64
C PHE A 166 14.43 4.67 -3.03
N MET A 167 15.24 4.03 -2.20
CA MET A 167 16.45 4.63 -1.63
C MET A 167 17.38 5.14 -2.73
N PRO A 168 18.20 6.19 -2.48
CA PRO A 168 19.02 6.83 -3.51
C PRO A 168 20.00 5.89 -4.23
N ASP A 169 20.39 4.79 -3.64
CA ASP A 169 21.26 3.77 -4.24
C ASP A 169 20.52 2.78 -5.14
N VAL A 170 19.18 2.74 -5.07
CA VAL A 170 18.32 1.91 -5.93
C VAL A 170 17.61 2.75 -7.00
N GLY A 171 17.06 3.91 -6.62
CA GLY A 171 16.44 4.87 -7.52
C GLY A 171 14.94 4.72 -7.67
N THR A 172 14.44 4.11 -8.75
CA THR A 172 13.00 3.99 -9.05
C THR A 172 12.63 2.60 -9.50
N ALA A 173 11.34 2.27 -9.44
CA ALA A 173 10.84 1.02 -10.02
C ALA A 173 10.97 0.98 -11.54
N ARG A 174 10.92 -0.22 -12.07
CA ARG A 174 10.79 -0.49 -13.50
C ARG A 174 9.41 -0.07 -14.02
N CYS A 175 9.31 0.22 -15.33
CA CYS A 175 8.08 0.64 -16.00
C CYS A 175 7.66 -0.33 -17.12
N ASP A 176 8.15 -1.56 -17.12
CA ASP A 176 7.90 -2.58 -18.14
C ASP A 176 6.67 -3.45 -17.84
N PHE A 177 5.94 -3.13 -16.77
CA PHE A 177 4.62 -3.70 -16.53
C PHE A 177 3.63 -3.31 -17.64
N PRO A 178 2.62 -4.13 -17.92
CA PRO A 178 1.55 -3.76 -18.83
C PRO A 178 0.93 -2.41 -18.42
N GLN A 179 1.04 -1.40 -19.31
CA GLN A 179 0.65 -0.01 -19.10
C GLN A 179 1.56 0.78 -18.11
N GLY A 180 2.73 0.28 -17.76
CA GLY A 180 3.78 1.08 -17.16
C GLY A 180 4.31 2.13 -18.14
N ASP A 181 4.72 3.29 -17.63
CA ASP A 181 5.21 4.41 -18.47
C ASP A 181 6.25 5.25 -17.71
N ALA A 182 7.48 5.25 -18.23
CA ALA A 182 8.60 5.97 -17.61
C ALA A 182 8.43 7.50 -17.62
N ARG A 183 7.67 8.08 -18.56
CA ARG A 183 7.37 9.51 -18.55
C ARG A 183 6.38 9.86 -17.46
N VAL A 184 5.37 9.02 -17.29
CA VAL A 184 4.39 9.16 -16.20
C VAL A 184 5.08 8.98 -14.86
N LEU A 185 5.96 7.97 -14.71
CA LEU A 185 6.75 7.78 -13.48
C LEU A 185 7.61 9.02 -13.17
N TYR A 186 8.29 9.56 -14.18
CA TYR A 186 9.07 10.79 -13.98
C TYR A 186 8.20 11.95 -13.47
N GLN A 187 7.01 12.15 -14.04
CA GLN A 187 6.07 13.18 -13.59
C GLN A 187 5.58 12.92 -12.16
N SER A 188 5.31 11.65 -11.82
CA SER A 188 4.93 11.24 -10.47
C SER A 188 6.02 11.52 -9.45
N ILE A 189 7.29 11.26 -9.79
CA ILE A 189 8.44 11.58 -8.94
C ILE A 189 8.55 13.09 -8.75
N GLN A 190 8.41 13.90 -9.82
CA GLN A 190 8.42 15.36 -9.68
C GLN A 190 7.31 15.83 -8.73
N ARG A 191 6.12 15.24 -8.83
CA ARG A 191 5.00 15.55 -7.95
C ARG A 191 5.31 15.23 -6.47
N ILE A 192 6.03 14.13 -6.21
CA ILE A 192 6.52 13.79 -4.85
C ILE A 192 7.54 14.82 -4.38
N LEU A 193 8.48 15.20 -5.24
CA LEU A 193 9.56 16.14 -4.92
C LEU A 193 9.07 17.61 -4.77
N ASP A 194 7.87 17.93 -5.19
CA ASP A 194 7.24 19.26 -4.96
C ASP A 194 6.74 19.42 -3.51
N PHE A 195 6.73 18.35 -2.70
CA PHE A 195 6.41 18.42 -1.29
C PHE A 195 7.55 19.08 -0.49
N PRO A 196 7.27 19.58 0.74
CA PRO A 196 8.31 20.17 1.59
C PRO A 196 9.52 19.27 1.77
N ASN A 197 10.73 19.85 1.81
CA ASN A 197 11.99 19.11 1.89
C ASN A 197 12.15 18.28 3.19
N ASP A 198 11.36 18.54 4.20
CA ASP A 198 11.31 17.82 5.46
C ASP A 198 10.25 16.70 5.48
N THR A 199 9.54 16.48 4.36
CA THR A 199 8.64 15.34 4.21
C THR A 199 9.44 14.04 4.27
N ARG A 200 9.05 13.16 5.20
CA ARG A 200 9.68 11.84 5.36
C ARG A 200 9.10 10.87 4.35
N LEU A 201 9.93 10.25 3.51
CA LEU A 201 9.52 9.25 2.54
C LEU A 201 9.71 7.85 3.13
N PHE A 202 8.70 7.02 2.92
CA PHE A 202 8.66 5.60 3.28
C PHE A 202 8.37 4.80 2.00
N MET A 203 9.22 3.85 1.69
CA MET A 203 9.24 3.09 0.44
C MET A 203 9.25 1.59 0.71
#